data_50f3de13c72088222406e55f6a5e9ed8
#
_entry.id   50f3de13c72088222406e55f6a5e9ed8
#
_cell.length_a   1.000
_cell.length_b   1.000
_cell.length_c   1.000
_cell.angle_alpha   90.00
_cell.angle_beta   90.00
_cell.angle_gamma   90.00
#
_symmetry.space_group_name_H-M   'P 1'
#
loop_
_entity.id
_entity.type
_entity.pdbx_description
1 polymer ?
#
loop_
_entity_poly.entity_id
_entity_poly.type
_entity_poly.pdbx_seq_one_letter_code
_entity_poly.pdbx_strand_id
1 'polypeptide(L)'
;YKTFGIDDLWQMDLMEMIPYSKINKGYKYILSCIDVFSRFARAIPIKSKSASEVNEAMKRMFANGHPDNLQTDLGKEFYNSKVKALLKLNGINHYTVHSQYKAALVERFHRTLRERLKRYFDAQGNKVWITVLPKIINSYNYSPHRGLNGLRPTDISKDNQLNIWLSREKKHVKVKPKYKVGDFVRISKISASQFIKNFDTNWSD
;
A
#
# COMPACT_ATOMS: atom_id res chain seq x y z
N TYR A 1 6.19 9.85 -0.49
CA TYR A 1 5.24 10.23 -1.55
C TYR A 1 4.62 11.56 -1.20
N LYS A 2 4.61 12.50 -2.14
CA LYS A 2 3.87 13.74 -2.01
C LYS A 2 2.54 13.57 -2.74
N THR A 3 1.43 13.62 -2.00
CA THR A 3 0.07 13.54 -2.52
C THR A 3 -0.68 14.79 -2.09
N PHE A 4 -1.57 15.28 -2.92
CA PHE A 4 -2.25 16.55 -2.72
C PHE A 4 -3.68 16.39 -2.17
N GLY A 5 -4.27 15.21 -2.32
CA GLY A 5 -5.62 14.94 -1.87
C GLY A 5 -5.99 13.46 -1.89
N ILE A 6 -7.23 13.19 -1.57
CA ILE A 6 -7.86 11.86 -1.66
C ILE A 6 -7.88 11.46 -3.14
N ASP A 7 -7.65 10.18 -3.40
CA ASP A 7 -7.68 9.56 -4.72
C ASP A 7 -6.58 10.03 -5.69
N ASP A 8 -5.65 10.91 -5.26
CA ASP A 8 -4.49 11.28 -6.06
C ASP A 8 -3.59 10.08 -6.37
N LEU A 9 -3.31 9.24 -5.37
CA LEU A 9 -2.49 8.04 -5.54
C LEU A 9 -2.98 6.91 -4.68
N TRP A 10 -3.25 5.75 -5.31
CA TRP A 10 -3.44 4.50 -4.59
C TRP A 10 -2.24 3.58 -4.80
N GLN A 11 -1.88 2.86 -3.74
CA GLN A 11 -0.95 1.72 -3.82
C GLN A 11 -1.74 0.43 -3.71
N MET A 12 -1.48 -0.52 -4.60
CA MET A 12 -2.17 -1.80 -4.67
C MET A 12 -1.17 -2.95 -4.72
N ASP A 13 -1.49 -4.04 -4.02
CA ASP A 13 -0.65 -5.23 -3.95
C ASP A 13 -1.47 -6.46 -3.55
N LEU A 14 -0.90 -7.66 -3.78
CA LEU A 14 -1.49 -8.95 -3.43
C LEU A 14 -0.85 -9.52 -2.15
N MET A 15 -1.68 -9.85 -1.17
CA MET A 15 -1.25 -10.62 -0.01
C MET A 15 -1.60 -12.11 -0.18
N GLU A 16 -0.61 -12.99 -0.04
CA GLU A 16 -0.80 -14.43 -0.17
C GLU A 16 -1.43 -15.05 1.08
N MET A 17 -2.47 -15.87 0.86
CA MET A 17 -3.20 -16.63 1.86
C MET A 17 -3.32 -18.11 1.48
N ILE A 18 -2.44 -18.59 0.60
CA ILE A 18 -2.46 -19.93 0.00
C ILE A 18 -2.58 -21.06 1.05
N PRO A 19 -1.82 -21.06 2.18
CA PRO A 19 -1.89 -22.13 3.16
C PRO A 19 -3.28 -22.32 3.79
N TYR A 20 -4.12 -21.29 3.75
CA TYR A 20 -5.44 -21.28 4.35
C TYR A 20 -6.58 -21.47 3.34
N SER A 21 -6.27 -21.71 2.07
CA SER A 21 -7.25 -21.68 0.97
C SER A 21 -8.36 -22.73 1.13
N LYS A 22 -8.03 -23.95 1.57
CA LYS A 22 -9.00 -25.05 1.73
C LYS A 22 -10.17 -24.66 2.63
N ILE A 23 -9.89 -24.09 3.80
CA ILE A 23 -10.91 -23.67 4.77
C ILE A 23 -11.55 -22.33 4.44
N ASN A 24 -11.04 -21.62 3.45
CA ASN A 24 -11.52 -20.32 2.97
C ASN A 24 -12.12 -20.41 1.56
N LYS A 25 -12.86 -21.46 1.24
CA LYS A 25 -13.60 -21.63 -0.02
C LYS A 25 -12.74 -21.48 -1.29
N GLY A 26 -11.46 -21.86 -1.20
CA GLY A 26 -10.50 -21.78 -2.30
C GLY A 26 -9.89 -20.39 -2.53
N TYR A 27 -10.19 -19.38 -1.69
CA TYR A 27 -9.56 -18.08 -1.79
C TYR A 27 -8.10 -18.13 -1.32
N LYS A 28 -7.18 -17.70 -2.20
CA LYS A 28 -5.73 -17.82 -2.03
C LYS A 28 -5.03 -16.49 -1.80
N TYR A 29 -5.67 -15.38 -2.17
CA TYR A 29 -5.07 -14.04 -2.11
C TYR A 29 -6.06 -13.01 -1.62
N ILE A 30 -5.52 -11.91 -1.09
CA ILE A 30 -6.25 -10.69 -0.80
C ILE A 30 -5.66 -9.60 -1.71
N LEU A 31 -6.43 -9.13 -2.69
CA LEU A 31 -6.09 -7.91 -3.41
C LEU A 31 -6.40 -6.73 -2.49
N SER A 32 -5.40 -5.98 -2.13
CA SER A 32 -5.51 -4.84 -1.23
C SER A 32 -5.05 -3.56 -1.90
N CYS A 33 -5.67 -2.46 -1.48
CA CYS A 33 -5.36 -1.14 -1.96
C CYS A 33 -5.41 -0.15 -0.79
N ILE A 34 -4.53 0.85 -0.80
CA ILE A 34 -4.53 1.94 0.16
C ILE A 34 -4.42 3.28 -0.57
N ASP A 35 -5.31 4.19 -0.25
CA ASP A 35 -5.17 5.60 -0.64
C ASP A 35 -4.00 6.22 0.13
N VAL A 36 -3.04 6.78 -0.60
CA VAL A 36 -1.81 7.30 -0.01
C VAL A 36 -2.05 8.56 0.82
N PHE A 37 -3.07 9.35 0.49
CA PHE A 37 -3.40 10.55 1.25
C PHE A 37 -4.19 10.23 2.52
N SER A 38 -5.34 9.59 2.39
CA SER A 38 -6.26 9.33 3.51
C SER A 38 -5.90 8.09 4.34
N ARG A 39 -5.01 7.22 3.85
CA ARG A 39 -4.73 5.87 4.41
C ARG A 39 -5.94 4.94 4.36
N PHE A 40 -7.01 5.32 3.67
CA PHE A 40 -8.18 4.48 3.53
C PHE A 40 -7.85 3.21 2.77
N ALA A 41 -8.14 2.07 3.38
CA ALA A 41 -7.82 0.75 2.83
C ALA A 41 -9.06 0.05 2.27
N ARG A 42 -8.84 -0.68 1.17
CA ARG A 42 -9.80 -1.58 0.54
C ARG A 42 -9.16 -2.95 0.39
N ALA A 43 -9.94 -4.02 0.49
CA ALA A 43 -9.45 -5.37 0.27
C ALA A 43 -10.54 -6.27 -0.30
N ILE A 44 -10.18 -7.08 -1.29
CA ILE A 44 -11.09 -8.04 -1.95
C ILE A 44 -10.40 -9.40 -1.98
N PRO A 45 -11.05 -10.48 -1.50
CA PRO A 45 -10.54 -11.83 -1.62
C PRO A 45 -10.62 -12.31 -3.07
N ILE A 46 -9.58 -12.99 -3.55
CA ILE A 46 -9.52 -13.60 -4.88
C ILE A 46 -8.94 -15.01 -4.80
N LYS A 47 -9.32 -15.87 -5.74
CA LYS A 47 -8.91 -17.28 -5.78
C LYS A 47 -7.61 -17.50 -6.54
N SER A 48 -7.32 -16.64 -7.51
CA SER A 48 -6.11 -16.76 -8.35
C SER A 48 -5.50 -15.40 -8.66
N LYS A 49 -4.24 -15.39 -9.12
CA LYS A 49 -3.56 -14.22 -9.68
C LYS A 49 -3.84 -14.03 -11.18
N SER A 50 -4.86 -14.68 -11.73
CA SER A 50 -5.15 -14.54 -13.15
C SER A 50 -5.54 -13.10 -13.50
N ALA A 51 -5.12 -12.64 -14.68
CA ALA A 51 -5.45 -11.32 -15.18
C ALA A 51 -6.97 -11.02 -15.15
N SER A 52 -7.79 -12.03 -15.40
CA SER A 52 -9.25 -11.89 -15.38
C SER A 52 -9.78 -11.64 -13.98
N GLU A 53 -9.32 -12.41 -12.99
CA GLU A 53 -9.83 -12.31 -11.62
C GLU A 53 -9.33 -11.03 -10.92
N VAL A 54 -8.07 -10.65 -11.15
CA VAL A 54 -7.53 -9.38 -10.69
C VAL A 54 -8.28 -8.20 -11.30
N ASN A 55 -8.54 -8.25 -12.61
CA ASN A 55 -9.30 -7.22 -13.32
C ASN A 55 -10.72 -7.05 -12.75
N GLU A 56 -11.45 -8.14 -12.49
CA GLU A 56 -12.79 -8.08 -11.88
C GLU A 56 -12.74 -7.56 -10.44
N ALA A 57 -11.73 -7.93 -9.67
CA ALA A 57 -11.55 -7.39 -8.32
C ALA A 57 -11.24 -5.88 -8.36
N MET A 58 -10.41 -5.42 -9.30
CA MET A 58 -10.14 -3.99 -9.49
C MET A 58 -11.40 -3.22 -9.89
N LYS A 59 -12.22 -3.73 -10.82
CA LYS A 59 -13.51 -3.11 -11.18
C LYS A 59 -14.39 -2.91 -9.95
N ARG A 60 -14.48 -3.92 -9.10
CA ARG A 60 -15.24 -3.82 -7.84
C ARG A 60 -14.65 -2.81 -6.86
N MET A 61 -13.33 -2.66 -6.81
CA MET A 61 -12.68 -1.64 -6.00
C MET A 61 -12.96 -0.23 -6.50
N PHE A 62 -13.01 -0.05 -7.81
CA PHE A 62 -13.23 1.25 -8.48
C PHE A 62 -14.69 1.67 -8.54
N ALA A 63 -15.64 0.78 -8.21
CA ALA A 63 -17.06 1.07 -8.30
C ALA A 63 -17.53 2.29 -7.48
N ASN A 64 -16.82 2.59 -6.38
CA ASN A 64 -17.13 3.74 -5.50
C ASN A 64 -16.04 4.83 -5.55
N GLY A 65 -15.40 5.00 -6.69
CA GLY A 65 -14.29 5.95 -6.91
C GLY A 65 -12.98 5.23 -7.21
N HIS A 66 -12.14 5.89 -7.98
CA HIS A 66 -10.85 5.38 -8.44
C HIS A 66 -9.77 6.46 -8.27
N PRO A 67 -8.48 6.09 -8.26
CA PRO A 67 -7.41 7.06 -8.16
C PRO A 67 -7.10 7.70 -9.52
N ASP A 68 -6.44 8.87 -9.49
CA ASP A 68 -5.78 9.44 -10.66
C ASP A 68 -4.53 8.63 -11.01
N ASN A 69 -3.80 8.19 -10.00
CA ASN A 69 -2.57 7.43 -10.13
C ASN A 69 -2.63 6.10 -9.36
N LEU A 70 -2.24 5.01 -9.99
CA LEU A 70 -2.13 3.69 -9.37
C LEU A 70 -0.68 3.22 -9.40
N GLN A 71 -0.14 2.89 -8.23
CA GLN A 71 1.16 2.27 -8.08
C GLN A 71 1.01 0.80 -7.71
N THR A 72 1.66 -0.08 -8.46
CA THR A 72 1.79 -1.51 -8.16
C THR A 72 3.25 -1.94 -8.28
N ASP A 73 3.54 -3.20 -7.96
CA ASP A 73 4.77 -3.84 -8.41
C ASP A 73 4.69 -4.23 -9.90
N LEU A 74 5.76 -4.85 -10.43
CA LEU A 74 5.86 -5.33 -11.82
C LEU A 74 5.19 -6.71 -12.04
N GLY A 75 4.33 -7.14 -11.13
CA GLY A 75 3.63 -8.43 -11.26
C GLY A 75 2.84 -8.54 -12.57
N LYS A 76 2.93 -9.69 -13.25
CA LYS A 76 2.17 -9.96 -14.48
C LYS A 76 0.66 -9.87 -14.27
N GLU A 77 0.20 -10.05 -13.04
CA GLU A 77 -1.19 -9.86 -12.61
C GLU A 77 -1.69 -8.43 -12.82
N PHE A 78 -0.80 -7.43 -12.71
CA PHE A 78 -1.10 -6.01 -12.92
C PHE A 78 -0.70 -5.54 -14.32
N TYR A 79 0.36 -6.11 -14.91
CA TYR A 79 0.88 -5.72 -16.21
C TYR A 79 0.40 -6.67 -17.32
N ASN A 80 -0.88 -6.56 -17.68
CA ASN A 80 -1.49 -7.32 -18.76
C ASN A 80 -2.53 -6.47 -19.52
N SER A 81 -2.98 -6.96 -20.67
CA SER A 81 -3.90 -6.22 -21.55
C SER A 81 -5.25 -5.87 -20.90
N LYS A 82 -5.81 -6.77 -20.07
CA LYS A 82 -7.12 -6.57 -19.42
C LYS A 82 -7.05 -5.46 -18.40
N VAL A 83 -6.05 -5.49 -17.51
CA VAL A 83 -5.84 -4.44 -16.51
C VAL A 83 -5.52 -3.12 -17.19
N LYS A 84 -4.64 -3.12 -18.21
CA LYS A 84 -4.31 -1.92 -18.98
C LYS A 84 -5.55 -1.27 -19.62
N ALA A 85 -6.44 -2.08 -20.19
CA ALA A 85 -7.70 -1.57 -20.76
C ALA A 85 -8.61 -0.95 -19.70
N LEU A 86 -8.75 -1.61 -18.52
CA LEU A 86 -9.53 -1.07 -17.41
C LEU A 86 -8.99 0.27 -16.91
N LEU A 87 -7.67 0.36 -16.73
CA LEU A 87 -7.03 1.58 -16.23
C LEU A 87 -7.17 2.72 -17.24
N LYS A 88 -6.99 2.43 -18.54
CA LYS A 88 -7.20 3.42 -19.61
C LYS A 88 -8.65 3.91 -19.67
N LEU A 89 -9.63 3.01 -19.51
CA LEU A 89 -11.06 3.35 -19.51
C LEU A 89 -11.40 4.34 -18.38
N ASN A 90 -10.75 4.22 -17.22
CA ASN A 90 -10.96 5.08 -16.07
C ASN A 90 -9.99 6.28 -16.01
N GLY A 91 -9.13 6.49 -17.01
CA GLY A 91 -8.15 7.58 -17.03
C GLY A 91 -7.04 7.45 -15.98
N ILE A 92 -6.81 6.24 -15.44
CA ILE A 92 -5.87 6.00 -14.35
C ILE A 92 -4.44 5.89 -14.91
N ASN A 93 -3.53 6.71 -14.43
CA ASN A 93 -2.11 6.59 -14.72
C ASN A 93 -1.48 5.47 -13.89
N HIS A 94 -0.98 4.42 -14.55
CA HIS A 94 -0.40 3.24 -13.91
C HIS A 94 1.12 3.25 -14.02
N TYR A 95 1.80 3.12 -12.88
CA TYR A 95 3.26 3.06 -12.85
C TYR A 95 3.80 2.16 -11.74
N THR A 96 5.06 1.78 -11.88
CA THR A 96 5.83 1.09 -10.85
C THR A 96 7.07 1.90 -10.47
N VAL A 97 7.58 1.69 -9.27
CA VAL A 97 8.82 2.32 -8.81
C VAL A 97 9.88 1.24 -8.61
N HIS A 98 10.99 1.35 -9.34
CA HIS A 98 12.12 0.41 -9.27
C HIS A 98 13.02 0.59 -8.05
N SER A 99 12.74 1.55 -7.16
CA SER A 99 13.57 1.84 -6.00
C SER A 99 13.29 0.93 -4.80
N GLN A 100 14.21 0.91 -3.84
CA GLN A 100 14.03 0.24 -2.54
C GLN A 100 12.81 0.76 -1.74
N TYR A 101 12.25 1.90 -2.13
CA TYR A 101 11.05 2.50 -1.56
C TYR A 101 9.77 2.10 -2.31
N LYS A 102 9.67 0.80 -2.70
CA LYS A 102 8.45 0.24 -3.30
C LYS A 102 7.26 0.55 -2.40
N ALA A 103 6.10 0.61 -2.97
CA ALA A 103 4.75 0.67 -2.36
C ALA A 103 4.66 0.55 -0.81
N ALA A 104 5.51 1.32 -0.10
CA ALA A 104 5.80 1.17 1.33
C ALA A 104 4.56 1.31 2.24
N LEU A 105 3.49 1.95 1.74
CA LEU A 105 2.26 2.11 2.52
C LEU A 105 1.39 0.87 2.44
N VAL A 106 1.24 0.25 1.27
CA VAL A 106 0.49 -1.00 1.14
C VAL A 106 1.24 -2.15 1.83
N GLU A 107 2.58 -2.18 1.78
CA GLU A 107 3.38 -3.15 2.55
C GLU A 107 3.18 -2.99 4.06
N ARG A 108 3.17 -1.74 4.57
CA ARG A 108 2.86 -1.45 5.97
C ARG A 108 1.43 -1.84 6.32
N PHE A 109 0.49 -1.59 5.43
CA PHE A 109 -0.89 -2.03 5.59
C PHE A 109 -0.97 -3.56 5.66
N HIS A 110 -0.26 -4.31 4.78
CA HIS A 110 -0.19 -5.76 4.83
C HIS A 110 0.32 -6.28 6.18
N ARG A 111 1.33 -5.64 6.76
CA ARG A 111 1.81 -6.00 8.11
C ARG A 111 0.70 -5.84 9.13
N THR A 112 0.03 -4.70 9.16
CA THR A 112 -1.10 -4.44 10.07
C THR A 112 -2.25 -5.43 9.86
N LEU A 113 -2.56 -5.76 8.61
CA LEU A 113 -3.61 -6.72 8.27
C LEU A 113 -3.26 -8.14 8.77
N ARG A 114 -2.00 -8.58 8.56
CA ARG A 114 -1.51 -9.87 9.09
C ARG A 114 -1.59 -9.94 10.61
N GLU A 115 -1.20 -8.89 11.32
CA GLU A 115 -1.28 -8.82 12.78
C GLU A 115 -2.73 -8.91 13.27
N ARG A 116 -3.67 -8.21 12.64
CA ARG A 116 -5.10 -8.27 12.98
C ARG A 116 -5.69 -9.65 12.69
N LEU A 117 -5.37 -10.24 11.54
CA LEU A 117 -5.77 -11.61 11.20
C LEU A 117 -5.19 -12.62 12.19
N LYS A 118 -3.92 -12.51 12.56
CA LYS A 118 -3.29 -13.38 13.54
C LYS A 118 -4.02 -13.34 14.88
N ARG A 119 -4.28 -12.15 15.43
CA ARG A 119 -5.05 -11.99 16.67
C ARG A 119 -6.43 -12.61 16.58
N TYR A 120 -7.10 -12.45 15.44
CA TYR A 120 -8.40 -13.08 15.20
C TYR A 120 -8.28 -14.61 15.17
N PHE A 121 -7.28 -15.16 14.49
CA PHE A 121 -7.05 -16.60 14.42
C PHE A 121 -6.76 -17.19 15.81
N ASP A 122 -5.93 -16.54 16.60
CA ASP A 122 -5.58 -16.94 17.95
C ASP A 122 -6.82 -16.94 18.86
N ALA A 123 -7.68 -15.93 18.74
CA ALA A 123 -8.91 -15.82 19.52
C ALA A 123 -9.99 -16.82 19.10
N GLN A 124 -10.06 -17.21 17.83
CA GLN A 124 -11.10 -18.12 17.31
C GLN A 124 -10.65 -19.58 17.25
N GLY A 125 -9.37 -19.88 17.47
CA GLY A 125 -8.82 -21.24 17.33
C GLY A 125 -8.88 -21.80 15.89
N ASN A 126 -9.18 -20.96 14.90
CA ASN A 126 -9.24 -21.35 13.49
C ASN A 126 -8.71 -20.25 12.57
N LYS A 127 -8.47 -20.58 11.29
CA LYS A 127 -7.87 -19.67 10.31
C LYS A 127 -8.84 -19.29 9.18
N VAL A 128 -10.14 -19.17 9.50
CA VAL A 128 -11.17 -18.71 8.57
C VAL A 128 -11.15 -17.18 8.51
N TRP A 129 -10.60 -16.63 7.43
CA TRP A 129 -10.42 -15.18 7.28
C TRP A 129 -11.43 -14.51 6.35
N ILE A 130 -12.01 -15.26 5.42
CA ILE A 130 -12.85 -14.68 4.36
C ILE A 130 -14.09 -13.96 4.92
N THR A 131 -14.69 -14.49 5.97
CA THR A 131 -15.90 -13.92 6.59
C THR A 131 -15.61 -12.71 7.45
N VAL A 132 -14.41 -12.62 8.02
CA VAL A 132 -14.01 -11.53 8.91
C VAL A 132 -13.27 -10.41 8.20
N LEU A 133 -12.74 -10.64 6.99
CA LEU A 133 -11.97 -9.65 6.25
C LEU A 133 -12.66 -8.28 6.16
N PRO A 134 -13.96 -8.18 5.80
CA PRO A 134 -14.63 -6.87 5.74
C PRO A 134 -14.65 -6.16 7.10
N LYS A 135 -14.86 -6.90 8.20
CA LYS A 135 -14.87 -6.33 9.56
C LYS A 135 -13.48 -5.82 9.96
N ILE A 136 -12.42 -6.55 9.60
CA ILE A 136 -11.03 -6.13 9.87
C ILE A 136 -10.66 -4.87 9.09
N ILE A 137 -11.04 -4.79 7.81
CA ILE A 137 -10.80 -3.60 6.98
C ILE A 137 -11.59 -2.40 7.53
N ASN A 138 -12.84 -2.60 7.87
CA ASN A 138 -13.65 -1.56 8.49
C ASN A 138 -13.03 -1.07 9.80
N SER A 139 -12.67 -1.98 10.70
CA SER A 139 -11.97 -1.65 11.95
C SER A 139 -10.65 -0.89 11.70
N TYR A 140 -9.90 -1.22 10.63
CA TYR A 140 -8.71 -0.48 10.24
C TYR A 140 -9.06 0.96 9.85
N ASN A 141 -10.05 1.15 9.00
CA ASN A 141 -10.47 2.46 8.50
C ASN A 141 -11.04 3.37 9.60
N TYR A 142 -11.63 2.78 10.65
CA TYR A 142 -12.12 3.50 11.84
C TYR A 142 -11.09 3.64 12.98
N SER A 143 -9.85 3.16 12.78
CA SER A 143 -8.79 3.30 13.80
C SER A 143 -7.99 4.57 13.58
N PRO A 144 -7.61 5.31 14.66
CA PRO A 144 -6.72 6.47 14.56
C PRO A 144 -5.37 6.09 13.94
N HIS A 145 -4.85 6.93 13.05
CA HIS A 145 -3.58 6.74 12.36
C HIS A 145 -2.54 7.81 12.76
N ARG A 146 -1.35 7.37 13.19
CA ARG A 146 -0.24 8.30 13.50
C ARG A 146 0.12 9.18 12.30
N GLY A 147 0.12 8.63 11.08
CA GLY A 147 0.40 9.37 9.85
C GLY A 147 -0.70 10.37 9.43
N LEU A 148 -1.81 10.38 10.14
CA LEU A 148 -2.93 11.31 9.98
C LEU A 148 -3.09 12.22 11.21
N ASN A 149 -2.06 12.34 12.06
CA ASN A 149 -2.10 13.11 13.31
C ASN A 149 -3.21 12.63 14.28
N GLY A 150 -3.49 11.31 14.28
CA GLY A 150 -4.53 10.71 15.12
C GLY A 150 -5.93 10.68 14.50
N LEU A 151 -6.14 11.26 13.33
CA LEU A 151 -7.40 11.12 12.60
C LEU A 151 -7.55 9.68 12.06
N ARG A 152 -8.78 9.25 11.88
CA ARG A 152 -9.11 7.97 11.24
C ARG A 152 -9.13 8.16 9.71
N PRO A 153 -8.82 7.14 8.91
CA PRO A 153 -9.00 7.20 7.45
C PRO A 153 -10.41 7.65 7.02
N THR A 154 -11.43 7.25 7.76
CA THR A 154 -12.84 7.64 7.53
C THR A 154 -13.15 9.11 7.85
N ASP A 155 -12.31 9.79 8.61
CA ASP A 155 -12.51 11.21 8.93
C ASP A 155 -11.99 12.15 7.83
N ILE A 156 -11.25 11.59 6.85
CA ILE A 156 -10.68 12.35 5.75
C ILE A 156 -11.72 12.47 4.64
N SER A 157 -12.07 13.69 4.28
CA SER A 157 -13.03 14.01 3.23
C SER A 157 -12.46 15.06 2.26
N LYS A 158 -13.13 15.27 1.14
CA LYS A 158 -12.76 16.34 0.20
C LYS A 158 -12.83 17.73 0.83
N ASP A 159 -13.73 17.93 1.80
CA ASP A 159 -13.92 19.22 2.47
C ASP A 159 -12.77 19.56 3.42
N ASN A 160 -12.14 18.56 4.05
CA ASN A 160 -11.07 18.79 5.02
C ASN A 160 -9.65 18.47 4.48
N GLN A 161 -9.52 17.90 3.28
CA GLN A 161 -8.22 17.46 2.74
C GLN A 161 -7.20 18.60 2.62
N LEU A 162 -7.62 19.81 2.26
CA LEU A 162 -6.72 20.95 2.14
C LEU A 162 -6.09 21.30 3.50
N ASN A 163 -6.88 21.34 4.56
CA ASN A 163 -6.40 21.63 5.91
C ASN A 163 -5.41 20.56 6.40
N ILE A 164 -5.68 19.30 6.08
CA ILE A 164 -4.81 18.17 6.41
C ILE A 164 -3.51 18.26 5.62
N TRP A 165 -3.56 18.58 4.33
CA TRP A 165 -2.38 18.77 3.49
C TRP A 165 -1.50 19.90 4.04
N LEU A 166 -2.07 21.07 4.31
CA LEU A 166 -1.37 22.22 4.90
C LEU A 166 -0.72 21.88 6.26
N SER A 167 -1.41 21.09 7.09
CA SER A 167 -0.86 20.67 8.39
C SER A 167 0.38 19.75 8.26
N ARG A 168 0.46 18.98 7.17
CA ARG A 168 1.62 18.13 6.87
C ARG A 168 2.79 18.93 6.30
N GLU A 169 2.53 19.89 5.42
CA GLU A 169 3.58 20.75 4.81
C GLU A 169 4.29 21.61 5.88
N LYS A 170 3.58 22.12 6.87
CA LYS A 170 4.18 22.90 7.99
C LYS A 170 5.20 22.15 8.84
N LYS A 171 5.27 20.81 8.72
CA LYS A 171 6.23 19.96 9.43
C LYS A 171 7.59 19.81 8.74
N HIS A 172 7.80 20.39 7.56
CA HIS A 172 9.13 20.49 6.96
C HIS A 172 9.94 21.58 7.67
N VAL A 173 10.37 21.28 8.89
CA VAL A 173 11.41 22.07 9.54
C VAL A 173 12.65 22.01 8.65
N LYS A 174 13.18 23.16 8.26
CA LYS A 174 14.48 23.24 7.58
C LYS A 174 15.51 22.60 8.50
N VAL A 175 15.83 21.35 8.27
CA VAL A 175 16.91 20.68 8.99
C VAL A 175 18.19 21.38 8.59
N LYS A 176 18.89 21.97 9.57
CA LYS A 176 20.23 22.52 9.31
C LYS A 176 21.10 21.42 8.72
N PRO A 177 21.91 21.69 7.68
CA PRO A 177 22.80 20.71 7.12
C PRO A 177 23.65 20.11 8.23
N LYS A 178 23.68 18.78 8.31
CA LYS A 178 24.46 18.06 9.33
C LYS A 178 25.96 18.15 9.05
N TYR A 179 26.31 18.35 7.78
CA TYR A 179 27.69 18.37 7.28
C TYR A 179 27.98 19.70 6.60
N LYS A 180 29.26 20.10 6.61
CA LYS A 180 29.79 21.29 5.93
C LYS A 180 30.69 20.86 4.76
N VAL A 181 30.94 21.76 3.83
CA VAL A 181 31.92 21.54 2.77
C VAL A 181 33.30 21.30 3.41
N GLY A 182 33.93 20.19 3.07
CA GLY A 182 35.21 19.75 3.66
C GLY A 182 35.10 18.64 4.70
N ASP A 183 33.87 18.28 5.14
CA ASP A 183 33.67 17.16 6.06
C ASP A 183 33.89 15.81 5.34
N PHE A 184 34.60 14.90 6.02
CA PHE A 184 34.71 13.51 5.56
C PHE A 184 33.42 12.76 5.87
N VAL A 185 32.83 12.13 4.86
CA VAL A 185 31.57 11.38 4.99
C VAL A 185 31.69 10.01 4.34
N ARG A 186 31.02 9.01 4.92
CA ARG A 186 30.83 7.71 4.27
C ARG A 186 29.53 7.72 3.48
N ILE A 187 29.60 7.26 2.23
CA ILE A 187 28.42 7.16 1.36
C ILE A 187 27.86 5.75 1.46
N SER A 188 26.55 5.64 1.69
CA SER A 188 25.88 4.35 1.70
C SER A 188 25.92 3.71 0.30
N LYS A 189 26.55 2.54 0.18
CA LYS A 189 26.56 1.74 -1.05
C LYS A 189 25.18 1.26 -1.46
N ILE A 190 24.24 1.17 -0.50
CA ILE A 190 22.82 0.81 -0.74
C ILE A 190 22.14 1.83 -1.64
N SER A 191 22.48 3.11 -1.55
CA SER A 191 21.93 4.17 -2.41
C SER A 191 22.62 4.26 -3.77
N ALA A 192 23.81 3.69 -3.92
CA ALA A 192 24.62 3.81 -5.13
C ALA A 192 24.59 2.58 -6.06
N SER A 193 24.22 1.39 -5.57
CA SER A 193 24.19 0.16 -6.38
C SER A 193 23.03 -0.76 -6.01
N GLN A 194 22.47 -1.44 -7.02
CA GLN A 194 21.36 -2.40 -6.84
C GLN A 194 21.82 -3.79 -6.35
N PHE A 195 23.13 -4.04 -6.22
CA PHE A 195 23.68 -5.34 -5.88
C PHE A 195 24.77 -5.20 -4.80
N ILE A 196 24.38 -5.39 -3.55
CA ILE A 196 25.33 -5.60 -2.45
C ILE A 196 25.39 -7.10 -2.18
N LYS A 197 26.58 -7.69 -2.27
CA LYS A 197 26.80 -9.08 -1.88
C LYS A 197 26.70 -9.20 -0.35
N ASN A 198 26.24 -10.35 0.14
CA ASN A 198 25.89 -10.57 1.55
C ASN A 198 27.02 -10.29 2.59
N PHE A 199 28.25 -10.11 2.16
CA PHE A 199 29.41 -9.82 3.04
C PHE A 199 30.10 -8.48 2.75
N ASP A 200 29.54 -7.67 1.84
CA ASP A 200 30.10 -6.33 1.55
C ASP A 200 29.68 -5.32 2.61
N THR A 201 30.57 -4.39 2.93
CA THR A 201 30.25 -3.27 3.81
C THR A 201 29.19 -2.38 3.17
N ASN A 202 28.22 -1.94 3.95
CA ASN A 202 27.14 -1.06 3.48
C ASN A 202 27.58 0.39 3.23
N TRP A 203 28.84 0.71 3.49
CA TRP A 203 29.39 2.07 3.46
C TRP A 203 30.66 2.12 2.59
N SER A 204 30.91 3.29 1.98
CA SER A 204 32.20 3.58 1.33
C SER A 204 33.31 3.56 2.36
N ASP A 205 34.50 3.19 1.92
CA ASP A 205 35.74 3.27 2.70
C ASP A 205 36.08 4.72 3.04
#